data_aa7dbbdc2985bae8ade26476eb83387b
#
_entry.id   aa7dbbdc2985bae8ade26476eb83387b
#
_cell.length_a   1.000
_cell.length_b   1.000
_cell.length_c   1.000
_cell.angle_alpha   90.00
_cell.angle_beta   90.00
_cell.angle_gamma   90.00
#
_symmetry.space_group_name_H-M   'P 1'
#
loop_
_entity.id
_entity.type
_entity.pdbx_description
1 polymer ?
#
loop_
_entity_poly.entity_id
_entity_poly.type
_entity_poly.pdbx_seq_one_letter_code
_entity_poly.pdbx_strand_id
1 'polypeptide(L)'
;AFRWVSWSALLIKGIAVITVGSVLLFEVLMEAARLKPPRILRDLLVAFAYIILALMLLADHGVDLSGIVATSAVITAVVGFSLQDTLGNVMGGMALQMDRTISVGDWVRIDQQEGQVKEIRWRQTSIETRNWDTVVIPNSVLMKGQVILLGRREGAPRQHRQWVYFNVDFRYAPTDVIDAVEAALRADPIPNIAREPAPHCLMLDFKESYATYAARYWLTDLALTDPTDSIVRQRIYFALRRVDIPLSIPAHSLFITEEDESRRKRKRKEEIEGRVEALQRVELFNSLTDEERRELALRMNEAPFVRGEAMTRQGAQAHYLYIMTSGDAEVRVAVDGSNLSEKVATLHGGDFFGEMSLMTGEPRTATVTAQTDVECYRLDKDAFHDILRRRPEIAEDISHILARRRVELEAIREGLNEEAKRLRLRHAQGDLLRRIRNFFTLEKDNGARRSGD
;
A
#
# COMPACT_ATOMS: atom_id res chain seq x y z
N ALA A 1 39.86 -66.29 -52.19
CA ALA A 1 39.57 -67.04 -50.96
C ALA A 1 40.15 -66.35 -49.69
N PHE A 2 41.44 -65.95 -49.73
CA PHE A 2 42.14 -65.39 -48.56
C PHE A 2 41.53 -64.08 -48.01
N ARG A 3 41.03 -63.17 -48.85
CA ARG A 3 40.34 -61.91 -48.42
C ARG A 3 39.04 -62.16 -47.67
N TRP A 4 38.25 -63.19 -48.02
CA TRP A 4 37.00 -63.54 -47.34
C TRP A 4 37.25 -64.14 -45.97
N VAL A 5 38.33 -64.94 -45.82
CA VAL A 5 38.71 -65.53 -44.52
C VAL A 5 39.21 -64.45 -43.54
N SER A 6 39.99 -63.50 -43.98
CA SER A 6 40.44 -62.38 -43.15
C SER A 6 39.27 -61.47 -42.72
N TRP A 7 38.26 -61.31 -43.55
CA TRP A 7 37.08 -60.55 -43.29
C TRP A 7 36.18 -61.18 -42.24
N SER A 8 35.87 -62.44 -42.40
CA SER A 8 35.11 -63.20 -41.42
C SER A 8 35.80 -63.23 -40.04
N ALA A 9 37.12 -63.33 -40.05
CA ALA A 9 37.90 -63.28 -38.81
C ALA A 9 37.84 -61.92 -38.13
N LEU A 10 37.89 -60.78 -38.87
CA LEU A 10 37.74 -59.42 -38.37
C LEU A 10 36.31 -59.18 -37.80
N LEU A 11 35.33 -59.68 -38.55
CA LEU A 11 33.89 -59.56 -38.08
C LEU A 11 33.66 -60.37 -36.79
N ILE A 12 34.12 -61.59 -36.70
CA ILE A 12 34.02 -62.43 -35.52
C ILE A 12 34.77 -61.80 -34.36
N LYS A 13 35.95 -61.27 -34.55
CA LYS A 13 36.76 -60.58 -33.55
C LYS A 13 36.09 -59.32 -33.10
N GLY A 14 35.49 -58.53 -33.99
CA GLY A 14 34.71 -57.31 -33.62
C GLY A 14 33.46 -57.63 -32.78
N ILE A 15 32.70 -58.65 -33.20
CA ILE A 15 31.55 -59.12 -32.44
C ILE A 15 31.98 -59.60 -31.06
N ALA A 16 33.05 -60.37 -30.96
CA ALA A 16 33.57 -60.84 -29.67
C ALA A 16 33.97 -59.68 -28.74
N VAL A 17 34.68 -58.69 -29.26
CA VAL A 17 35.14 -57.53 -28.54
C VAL A 17 33.91 -56.72 -28.02
N ILE A 18 32.91 -56.47 -28.88
CA ILE A 18 31.69 -55.76 -28.47
C ILE A 18 30.90 -56.53 -27.41
N THR A 19 30.74 -57.84 -27.58
CA THR A 19 30.00 -58.68 -26.64
C THR A 19 30.72 -58.75 -25.29
N VAL A 20 32.02 -59.04 -25.27
CA VAL A 20 32.80 -59.09 -24.02
C VAL A 20 32.89 -57.72 -23.39
N GLY A 21 33.10 -56.67 -24.17
CA GLY A 21 33.13 -55.28 -23.70
C GLY A 21 31.80 -54.86 -23.09
N SER A 22 30.67 -55.27 -23.70
CA SER A 22 29.34 -54.99 -23.14
C SER A 22 29.10 -55.69 -21.81
N VAL A 23 29.50 -56.95 -21.68
CA VAL A 23 29.40 -57.70 -20.41
C VAL A 23 30.28 -57.06 -19.34
N LEU A 24 31.53 -56.75 -19.65
CA LEU A 24 32.46 -56.10 -18.73
C LEU A 24 31.93 -54.74 -18.25
N LEU A 25 31.43 -53.94 -19.18
CA LEU A 25 30.92 -52.60 -18.87
C LEU A 25 29.65 -52.67 -18.04
N PHE A 26 28.63 -53.41 -18.48
CA PHE A 26 27.32 -53.40 -17.88
C PHE A 26 27.13 -54.35 -16.71
N GLU A 27 27.76 -55.53 -16.74
CA GLU A 27 27.57 -56.59 -15.71
C GLU A 27 28.68 -56.54 -14.63
N VAL A 28 29.86 -56.02 -14.96
CA VAL A 28 30.95 -55.95 -13.95
C VAL A 28 31.17 -54.52 -13.46
N LEU A 29 31.44 -53.59 -14.34
CA LEU A 29 31.84 -52.23 -13.93
C LEU A 29 30.70 -51.39 -13.38
N MET A 30 29.52 -51.44 -14.03
CA MET A 30 28.36 -50.70 -13.57
C MET A 30 27.74 -51.30 -12.32
N GLU A 31 27.76 -52.61 -12.19
CA GLU A 31 27.30 -53.27 -10.97
C GLU A 31 28.25 -52.99 -9.80
N ALA A 32 29.56 -52.98 -10.01
CA ALA A 32 30.54 -52.56 -9.02
C ALA A 32 30.36 -51.11 -8.59
N ALA A 33 29.96 -50.22 -9.53
CA ALA A 33 29.62 -48.81 -9.28
C ALA A 33 28.19 -48.62 -8.69
N ARG A 34 27.44 -49.70 -8.42
CA ARG A 34 26.05 -49.70 -7.97
C ARG A 34 25.07 -48.98 -8.90
N LEU A 35 25.44 -48.81 -10.16
CA LEU A 35 24.60 -48.20 -11.20
C LEU A 35 23.78 -49.31 -11.86
N LYS A 36 22.47 -49.19 -11.91
CA LYS A 36 21.57 -50.16 -12.57
C LYS A 36 20.91 -49.50 -13.80
N PRO A 37 21.61 -49.43 -14.93
CA PRO A 37 21.05 -48.86 -16.15
C PRO A 37 19.87 -49.71 -16.65
N PRO A 38 18.87 -49.06 -17.28
CA PRO A 38 17.80 -49.78 -17.96
C PRO A 38 18.36 -50.70 -19.06
N ARG A 39 17.80 -51.90 -19.16
CA ARG A 39 18.22 -52.91 -20.19
C ARG A 39 18.20 -52.28 -21.60
N ILE A 40 17.22 -51.49 -21.91
CA ILE A 40 17.08 -50.80 -23.19
C ILE A 40 18.29 -49.91 -23.56
N LEU A 41 18.92 -49.29 -22.59
CA LEU A 41 20.12 -48.45 -22.81
C LEU A 41 21.32 -49.32 -23.23
N ARG A 42 21.51 -50.48 -22.59
CA ARG A 42 22.50 -51.48 -22.95
C ARG A 42 22.31 -51.93 -24.41
N ASP A 43 21.07 -52.37 -24.72
CA ASP A 43 20.73 -52.90 -26.01
C ASP A 43 20.94 -51.88 -27.15
N LEU A 44 20.59 -50.63 -26.90
CA LEU A 44 20.83 -49.51 -27.84
C LEU A 44 22.32 -49.24 -28.07
N LEU A 45 23.12 -49.21 -26.99
CA LEU A 45 24.57 -48.97 -27.09
C LEU A 45 25.28 -50.11 -27.81
N VAL A 46 24.89 -51.36 -27.54
CA VAL A 46 25.42 -52.53 -28.20
C VAL A 46 25.02 -52.56 -29.69
N ALA A 47 23.76 -52.26 -30.01
CA ALA A 47 23.32 -52.11 -31.41
C ALA A 47 24.07 -51.03 -32.16
N PHE A 48 24.29 -49.88 -31.52
CA PHE A 48 25.08 -48.79 -32.11
C PHE A 48 26.54 -49.17 -32.35
N ALA A 49 27.17 -49.90 -31.42
CA ALA A 49 28.51 -50.44 -31.59
C ALA A 49 28.61 -51.45 -32.79
N TYR A 50 27.58 -52.29 -32.96
CA TYR A 50 27.52 -53.19 -34.13
C TYR A 50 27.33 -52.41 -35.44
N ILE A 51 26.54 -51.35 -35.47
CA ILE A 51 26.38 -50.49 -36.66
C ILE A 51 27.74 -49.85 -37.04
N ILE A 52 28.46 -49.29 -36.03
CA ILE A 52 29.82 -48.72 -36.28
C ILE A 52 30.77 -49.77 -36.81
N LEU A 53 30.80 -50.96 -36.23
CA LEU A 53 31.63 -52.06 -36.70
C LEU A 53 31.32 -52.42 -38.17
N ALA A 54 30.05 -52.54 -38.54
CA ALA A 54 29.61 -52.83 -39.88
C ALA A 54 30.06 -51.74 -40.88
N LEU A 55 29.91 -50.46 -40.51
CA LEU A 55 30.37 -49.33 -41.34
C LEU A 55 31.89 -49.29 -41.51
N MET A 56 32.66 -49.58 -40.46
CA MET A 56 34.11 -49.69 -40.53
C MET A 56 34.53 -50.80 -41.46
N LEU A 57 33.91 -51.97 -41.41
CA LEU A 57 34.19 -53.09 -42.29
C LEU A 57 33.84 -52.81 -43.76
N LEU A 58 32.76 -52.11 -44.03
CA LEU A 58 32.33 -51.63 -45.33
C LEU A 58 33.34 -50.64 -45.94
N ALA A 59 33.78 -49.68 -45.13
CA ALA A 59 34.76 -48.67 -45.50
C ALA A 59 36.13 -49.31 -45.90
N ASP A 60 36.60 -50.28 -45.13
CA ASP A 60 37.85 -51.03 -45.41
C ASP A 60 37.77 -51.80 -46.71
N HIS A 61 36.57 -52.11 -47.19
CA HIS A 61 36.34 -52.76 -48.51
C HIS A 61 36.23 -51.80 -49.69
N GLY A 62 36.38 -50.50 -49.41
CA GLY A 62 36.30 -49.51 -50.48
C GLY A 62 34.84 -49.18 -50.90
N VAL A 63 33.89 -49.55 -50.12
CA VAL A 63 32.47 -49.15 -50.35
C VAL A 63 32.35 -47.64 -50.08
N ASP A 64 31.83 -46.92 -51.04
CA ASP A 64 31.55 -45.50 -50.87
C ASP A 64 30.44 -45.31 -49.89
N LEU A 65 30.76 -44.75 -48.72
CA LEU A 65 29.83 -44.48 -47.61
C LEU A 65 29.23 -43.10 -47.72
N SER A 66 29.50 -42.30 -48.72
CA SER A 66 29.03 -40.90 -48.81
C SER A 66 27.52 -40.81 -48.78
N GLY A 67 26.79 -41.70 -49.44
CA GLY A 67 25.33 -41.79 -49.37
C GLY A 67 24.80 -42.17 -47.99
N ILE A 68 25.51 -43.09 -47.31
CA ILE A 68 25.15 -43.52 -45.95
C ILE A 68 25.39 -42.36 -44.95
N VAL A 69 26.49 -41.63 -45.10
CA VAL A 69 26.79 -40.45 -44.27
C VAL A 69 25.74 -39.37 -44.44
N ALA A 70 25.36 -39.05 -45.69
CA ALA A 70 24.33 -38.06 -45.97
C ALA A 70 22.95 -38.44 -45.36
N THR A 71 22.56 -39.72 -45.53
CA THR A 71 21.31 -40.24 -44.94
C THR A 71 21.37 -40.27 -43.41
N SER A 72 22.53 -40.62 -42.84
CA SER A 72 22.75 -40.61 -41.38
C SER A 72 22.62 -39.22 -40.78
N ALA A 73 23.02 -38.17 -41.47
CA ALA A 73 22.85 -36.78 -41.00
C ALA A 73 21.38 -36.42 -40.86
N VAL A 74 20.52 -36.83 -41.80
CA VAL A 74 19.08 -36.62 -41.73
C VAL A 74 18.47 -37.41 -40.54
N ILE A 75 18.83 -38.69 -40.42
CA ILE A 75 18.35 -39.53 -39.28
C ILE A 75 18.80 -38.94 -37.96
N THR A 76 20.05 -38.50 -37.86
CA THR A 76 20.59 -37.88 -36.64
C THR A 76 19.82 -36.59 -36.27
N ALA A 77 19.50 -35.78 -37.27
CA ALA A 77 18.68 -34.58 -37.03
C ALA A 77 17.27 -34.92 -36.50
N VAL A 78 16.60 -35.91 -37.13
CA VAL A 78 15.28 -36.36 -36.69
C VAL A 78 15.31 -36.93 -35.26
N VAL A 79 16.31 -37.76 -34.95
CA VAL A 79 16.51 -38.31 -33.60
C VAL A 79 16.85 -37.20 -32.61
N GLY A 80 17.70 -36.24 -32.98
CA GLY A 80 18.05 -35.06 -32.18
C GLY A 80 16.81 -34.23 -31.81
N PHE A 81 15.95 -33.92 -32.77
CA PHE A 81 14.67 -33.22 -32.53
C PHE A 81 13.74 -34.05 -31.63
N SER A 82 13.68 -35.36 -31.85
CA SER A 82 12.81 -36.24 -30.99
C SER A 82 13.30 -36.32 -29.53
N LEU A 83 14.61 -36.21 -29.32
CA LEU A 83 15.23 -36.25 -28.00
C LEU A 83 15.37 -34.86 -27.33
N GLN A 84 15.06 -33.79 -28.05
CA GLN A 84 15.27 -32.41 -27.59
C GLN A 84 14.66 -32.10 -26.22
N ASP A 85 13.41 -32.51 -26.00
CA ASP A 85 12.74 -32.29 -24.74
C ASP A 85 13.34 -33.11 -23.60
N THR A 86 13.74 -34.34 -23.86
CA THR A 86 14.39 -35.18 -22.86
C THR A 86 15.73 -34.59 -22.44
N LEU A 87 16.54 -34.18 -23.42
CA LEU A 87 17.84 -33.55 -23.16
C LEU A 87 17.64 -32.20 -22.42
N GLY A 88 16.65 -31.41 -22.84
CA GLY A 88 16.30 -30.15 -22.20
C GLY A 88 15.92 -30.32 -20.72
N ASN A 89 15.18 -31.39 -20.38
CA ASN A 89 14.82 -31.70 -18.98
C ASN A 89 16.07 -32.11 -18.17
N VAL A 90 16.97 -32.91 -18.74
CA VAL A 90 18.20 -33.35 -18.06
C VAL A 90 19.13 -32.16 -17.80
N MET A 91 19.38 -31.34 -18.83
CA MET A 91 20.20 -30.14 -18.71
C MET A 91 19.59 -29.14 -17.75
N GLY A 92 18.26 -28.97 -17.80
CA GLY A 92 17.51 -28.12 -16.84
C GLY A 92 17.67 -28.60 -15.42
N GLY A 93 17.56 -29.90 -15.15
CA GLY A 93 17.76 -30.46 -13.81
C GLY A 93 19.18 -30.25 -13.29
N MET A 94 20.18 -30.41 -14.12
CA MET A 94 21.57 -30.11 -13.73
C MET A 94 21.77 -28.62 -13.43
N ALA A 95 21.26 -27.72 -14.29
CA ALA A 95 21.37 -26.28 -14.09
C ALA A 95 20.70 -25.86 -12.78
N LEU A 96 19.47 -26.32 -12.51
CA LEU A 96 18.75 -26.02 -11.26
C LEU A 96 19.52 -26.45 -10.02
N GLN A 97 20.19 -27.61 -10.06
CA GLN A 97 21.00 -28.11 -8.94
C GLN A 97 22.33 -27.36 -8.77
N MET A 98 22.97 -26.96 -9.89
CA MET A 98 24.23 -26.21 -9.86
C MET A 98 24.03 -24.77 -9.38
N ASP A 99 23.06 -24.06 -9.94
CA ASP A 99 22.81 -22.63 -9.65
C ASP A 99 22.08 -22.41 -8.32
N ARG A 100 21.43 -23.45 -7.78
CA ARG A 100 20.63 -23.40 -6.56
C ARG A 100 19.59 -22.26 -6.54
N THR A 101 19.15 -21.84 -7.70
CA THR A 101 18.11 -20.81 -7.84
C THR A 101 16.84 -21.24 -7.11
N ILE A 102 16.48 -22.53 -7.24
CA ILE A 102 15.39 -23.17 -6.51
C ILE A 102 16.00 -24.28 -5.64
N SER A 103 15.59 -24.36 -4.40
CA SER A 103 16.07 -25.35 -3.44
C SER A 103 14.93 -26.16 -2.83
N VAL A 104 15.22 -27.40 -2.42
CA VAL A 104 14.24 -28.21 -1.68
C VAL A 104 13.83 -27.47 -0.40
N GLY A 105 12.52 -27.38 -0.17
CA GLY A 105 11.93 -26.62 0.94
C GLY A 105 11.52 -25.19 0.54
N ASP A 106 11.88 -24.68 -0.63
CA ASP A 106 11.38 -23.39 -1.09
C ASP A 106 9.90 -23.47 -1.46
N TRP A 107 9.17 -22.42 -1.16
CA TRP A 107 7.82 -22.23 -1.68
C TRP A 107 7.89 -21.51 -3.03
N VAL A 108 7.26 -22.10 -4.02
CA VAL A 108 7.28 -21.61 -5.39
C VAL A 108 5.85 -21.49 -5.93
N ARG A 109 5.68 -20.51 -6.81
CA ARG A 109 4.50 -20.41 -7.67
C ARG A 109 4.95 -20.51 -9.12
N ILE A 110 4.38 -21.48 -9.83
CA ILE A 110 4.66 -21.79 -11.23
C ILE A 110 3.32 -21.81 -11.93
N ASP A 111 3.11 -20.85 -12.84
CA ASP A 111 1.79 -20.58 -13.42
C ASP A 111 0.73 -20.35 -12.30
N GLN A 112 -0.26 -21.23 -12.21
CA GLN A 112 -1.32 -21.18 -11.20
C GLN A 112 -1.08 -22.14 -10.03
N GLN A 113 -0.02 -22.93 -10.06
CA GLN A 113 0.29 -23.92 -9.01
C GLN A 113 1.23 -23.30 -7.98
N GLU A 114 0.87 -23.44 -6.71
CA GLU A 114 1.67 -22.99 -5.59
C GLU A 114 1.93 -24.16 -4.63
N GLY A 115 3.22 -24.34 -4.30
CA GLY A 115 3.59 -25.44 -3.41
C GLY A 115 5.04 -25.36 -2.94
N GLN A 116 5.38 -26.25 -2.01
CA GLN A 116 6.73 -26.41 -1.50
C GLN A 116 7.51 -27.42 -2.33
N VAL A 117 8.71 -27.07 -2.77
CA VAL A 117 9.62 -27.97 -3.49
C VAL A 117 10.00 -29.13 -2.56
N LYS A 118 9.61 -30.34 -2.92
CA LYS A 118 9.96 -31.57 -2.18
C LYS A 118 11.22 -32.24 -2.69
N GLU A 119 11.36 -32.30 -4.00
CA GLU A 119 12.55 -32.89 -4.62
C GLU A 119 12.83 -32.29 -6.00
N ILE A 120 14.10 -32.23 -6.37
CA ILE A 120 14.58 -31.85 -7.69
C ILE A 120 15.34 -33.05 -8.25
N ARG A 121 14.72 -33.79 -9.18
CA ARG A 121 15.32 -34.93 -9.89
C ARG A 121 15.95 -34.46 -11.20
N TRP A 122 16.69 -35.35 -11.85
CA TRP A 122 17.38 -35.06 -13.09
C TRP A 122 16.46 -34.64 -14.26
N ARG A 123 15.19 -35.08 -14.28
CA ARG A 123 14.22 -34.77 -15.34
C ARG A 123 13.08 -33.89 -14.90
N GLN A 124 12.73 -33.90 -13.61
CA GLN A 124 11.53 -33.27 -13.08
C GLN A 124 11.74 -32.76 -11.66
N THR A 125 11.00 -31.76 -11.31
CA THR A 125 10.88 -31.21 -9.96
C THR A 125 9.48 -31.48 -9.44
N SER A 126 9.36 -31.93 -8.19
CA SER A 126 8.08 -32.19 -7.54
C SER A 126 7.82 -31.11 -6.47
N ILE A 127 6.65 -30.50 -6.52
CA ILE A 127 6.16 -29.59 -5.49
C ILE A 127 4.93 -30.19 -4.80
N GLU A 128 4.78 -29.94 -3.52
CA GLU A 128 3.60 -30.33 -2.73
C GLU A 128 2.77 -29.08 -2.40
N THR A 129 1.50 -29.10 -2.79
CA THR A 129 0.55 -28.02 -2.53
C THR A 129 0.05 -28.07 -1.09
N ARG A 130 -0.65 -27.01 -0.63
CA ARG A 130 -1.32 -27.02 0.68
C ARG A 130 -2.43 -28.05 0.80
N ASN A 131 -2.97 -28.52 -0.31
CA ASN A 131 -3.98 -29.60 -0.35
C ASN A 131 -3.37 -31.01 -0.32
N TRP A 132 -2.02 -31.09 -0.16
CA TRP A 132 -1.25 -32.34 -0.18
C TRP A 132 -1.16 -33.01 -1.55
N ASP A 133 -1.51 -32.28 -2.61
CA ASP A 133 -1.30 -32.75 -3.97
C ASP A 133 0.17 -32.61 -4.36
N THR A 134 0.71 -33.65 -5.02
CA THR A 134 2.04 -33.60 -5.60
C THR A 134 1.94 -33.19 -7.07
N VAL A 135 2.46 -32.02 -7.41
CA VAL A 135 2.57 -31.55 -8.79
C VAL A 135 3.97 -31.84 -9.32
N VAL A 136 4.05 -32.58 -10.41
CA VAL A 136 5.31 -32.98 -11.05
C VAL A 136 5.52 -32.11 -12.28
N ILE A 137 6.60 -31.35 -12.28
CA ILE A 137 6.90 -30.36 -13.31
C ILE A 137 8.19 -30.74 -14.03
N PRO A 138 8.18 -30.89 -15.37
CA PRO A 138 9.40 -31.12 -16.15
C PRO A 138 10.40 -29.96 -15.97
N ASN A 139 11.67 -30.25 -15.79
CA ASN A 139 12.69 -29.23 -15.54
C ASN A 139 12.84 -28.24 -16.70
N SER A 140 12.59 -28.69 -17.94
CA SER A 140 12.58 -27.81 -19.11
C SER A 140 11.51 -26.70 -19.03
N VAL A 141 10.38 -26.94 -18.35
CA VAL A 141 9.33 -25.94 -18.10
C VAL A 141 9.83 -24.89 -17.11
N LEU A 142 10.48 -25.33 -16.03
CA LEU A 142 11.06 -24.43 -15.01
C LEU A 142 12.16 -23.53 -15.58
N MET A 143 12.94 -24.04 -16.54
CA MET A 143 14.02 -23.28 -17.17
C MET A 143 13.52 -22.27 -18.21
N LYS A 144 12.38 -22.52 -18.83
CA LYS A 144 11.79 -21.63 -19.85
C LYS A 144 10.74 -20.69 -19.30
N GLY A 145 10.10 -21.07 -18.21
CA GLY A 145 8.99 -20.34 -17.59
C GLY A 145 9.45 -19.38 -16.47
N GLN A 146 8.51 -18.54 -16.02
CA GLN A 146 8.71 -17.72 -14.84
C GLN A 146 8.39 -18.53 -13.57
N VAL A 147 9.34 -18.56 -12.64
CA VAL A 147 9.16 -19.15 -11.31
C VAL A 147 9.21 -18.04 -10.26
N ILE A 148 8.18 -17.93 -9.45
CA ILE A 148 8.13 -16.98 -8.34
C ILE A 148 8.51 -17.72 -7.05
N LEU A 149 9.60 -17.29 -6.43
CA LEU A 149 10.02 -17.77 -5.10
C LEU A 149 9.31 -16.96 -4.03
N LEU A 150 8.42 -17.63 -3.27
CA LEU A 150 7.59 -16.96 -2.28
C LEU A 150 8.36 -16.74 -0.97
N GLY A 151 8.33 -15.51 -0.51
CA GLY A 151 8.90 -15.14 0.78
C GLY A 151 10.43 -15.20 0.89
N ARG A 152 11.15 -15.45 -0.20
CA ARG A 152 12.61 -15.48 -0.22
C ARG A 152 13.18 -14.11 -0.58
N ARG A 153 14.01 -13.54 0.30
CA ARG A 153 14.79 -12.32 0.07
C ARG A 153 16.20 -12.58 0.53
N GLU A 154 17.18 -12.07 -0.20
CA GLU A 154 18.59 -12.20 0.15
C GLU A 154 18.89 -11.46 1.46
N GLY A 155 19.58 -12.11 2.39
CA GLY A 155 19.96 -11.54 3.68
C GLY A 155 18.80 -11.33 4.68
N ALA A 156 17.59 -11.79 4.38
CA ALA A 156 16.42 -11.63 5.24
C ALA A 156 15.75 -12.98 5.58
N PRO A 157 15.07 -13.09 6.73
CA PRO A 157 14.25 -14.27 7.05
C PRO A 157 13.17 -14.51 6.00
N ARG A 158 12.77 -15.76 5.85
CA ARG A 158 11.64 -16.11 4.96
C ARG A 158 10.37 -15.51 5.49
N GLN A 159 9.77 -14.62 4.73
CA GLN A 159 8.54 -13.92 5.08
C GLN A 159 7.75 -13.60 3.82
N HIS A 160 6.50 -14.04 3.78
CA HIS A 160 5.61 -13.75 2.66
C HIS A 160 4.48 -12.83 3.10
N ARG A 161 4.27 -11.74 2.37
CA ARG A 161 3.22 -10.76 2.68
C ARG A 161 1.85 -11.31 2.36
N GLN A 162 0.97 -11.34 3.35
CA GLN A 162 -0.43 -11.74 3.24
C GLN A 162 -1.38 -10.57 3.44
N TRP A 163 -2.59 -10.72 2.94
CA TRP A 163 -3.65 -9.73 2.98
C TRP A 163 -4.95 -10.37 3.43
N VAL A 164 -5.55 -9.81 4.46
CA VAL A 164 -6.91 -10.17 4.89
C VAL A 164 -7.81 -8.97 4.68
N TYR A 165 -8.75 -9.12 3.76
CA TYR A 165 -9.68 -8.06 3.39
C TYR A 165 -10.92 -8.08 4.26
N PHE A 166 -11.46 -6.90 4.58
CA PHE A 166 -12.72 -6.71 5.28
C PHE A 166 -13.34 -5.36 4.89
N ASN A 167 -14.63 -5.19 5.17
CA ASN A 167 -15.39 -4.02 4.76
C ASN A 167 -16.07 -3.38 5.97
N VAL A 168 -16.04 -2.05 6.03
CA VAL A 168 -16.69 -1.25 7.06
C VAL A 168 -17.51 -0.14 6.42
N ASP A 169 -18.63 0.22 7.03
CA ASP A 169 -19.53 1.29 6.58
C ASP A 169 -18.83 2.66 6.69
N PHE A 170 -19.13 3.58 5.77
CA PHE A 170 -18.58 4.94 5.74
C PHE A 170 -18.89 5.80 6.97
N ARG A 171 -19.86 5.39 7.80
CA ARG A 171 -20.23 6.13 9.02
C ARG A 171 -19.13 6.11 10.08
N TYR A 172 -18.15 5.25 9.95
CA TYR A 172 -17.03 5.11 10.89
C TYR A 172 -15.80 5.76 10.31
N ALA A 173 -15.11 6.57 11.14
CA ALA A 173 -13.88 7.22 10.73
C ALA A 173 -12.81 6.17 10.37
N PRO A 174 -12.13 6.31 9.21
CA PRO A 174 -11.11 5.35 8.80
C PRO A 174 -9.99 5.19 9.82
N THR A 175 -9.63 6.25 10.52
CA THR A 175 -8.60 6.25 11.55
C THR A 175 -8.96 5.31 12.69
N ASP A 176 -10.21 5.34 13.18
CA ASP A 176 -10.67 4.47 14.27
C ASP A 176 -10.64 2.99 13.88
N VAL A 177 -11.02 2.70 12.62
CA VAL A 177 -10.97 1.33 12.05
C VAL A 177 -9.53 0.82 12.00
N ILE A 178 -8.61 1.64 11.47
CA ILE A 178 -7.20 1.29 11.32
C ILE A 178 -6.57 1.09 12.70
N ASP A 179 -6.74 2.04 13.61
CA ASP A 179 -6.14 2.01 14.95
C ASP A 179 -6.63 0.80 15.75
N ALA A 180 -7.93 0.49 15.72
CA ALA A 180 -8.49 -0.67 16.39
C ALA A 180 -7.92 -2.00 15.88
N VAL A 181 -7.80 -2.14 14.55
CA VAL A 181 -7.26 -3.35 13.92
C VAL A 181 -5.77 -3.49 14.19
N GLU A 182 -4.98 -2.42 14.02
CA GLU A 182 -3.53 -2.46 14.26
C GLU A 182 -3.20 -2.74 15.72
N ALA A 183 -3.87 -2.11 16.66
CA ALA A 183 -3.73 -2.38 18.09
C ALA A 183 -3.98 -3.86 18.41
N ALA A 184 -5.04 -4.46 17.85
CA ALA A 184 -5.37 -5.86 18.10
C ALA A 184 -4.39 -6.85 17.46
N LEU A 185 -3.81 -6.51 16.31
CA LEU A 185 -2.84 -7.37 15.63
C LEU A 185 -1.45 -7.30 16.27
N ARG A 186 -1.13 -6.17 16.94
CA ARG A 186 0.17 -5.93 17.59
C ARG A 186 0.20 -6.24 19.08
N ALA A 187 -0.96 -6.29 19.76
CA ALA A 187 -1.06 -6.48 21.21
C ALA A 187 -0.39 -7.78 21.68
N ASP A 188 -0.75 -8.90 21.03
CA ASP A 188 -0.20 -10.22 21.33
C ASP A 188 0.35 -10.89 20.08
N PRO A 189 1.51 -11.56 20.15
CA PRO A 189 2.07 -12.29 19.04
C PRO A 189 1.07 -13.32 18.46
N ILE A 190 0.86 -13.28 17.17
CA ILE A 190 0.09 -14.30 16.47
C ILE A 190 1.08 -15.34 15.95
N PRO A 191 0.85 -16.64 16.17
CA PRO A 191 1.70 -17.69 15.60
C PRO A 191 1.87 -17.52 14.09
N ASN A 192 3.08 -17.75 13.59
CA ASN A 192 3.48 -17.66 12.17
C ASN A 192 3.41 -16.25 11.55
N ILE A 193 3.20 -15.21 12.33
CA ILE A 193 3.33 -13.83 11.86
C ILE A 193 4.64 -13.24 12.37
N ALA A 194 5.41 -12.65 11.47
CA ALA A 194 6.62 -11.94 11.79
C ALA A 194 6.32 -10.70 12.65
N ARG A 195 7.22 -10.43 13.61
CA ARG A 195 7.15 -9.17 14.40
C ARG A 195 7.59 -7.97 13.57
N GLU A 196 8.58 -8.18 12.72
CA GLU A 196 9.12 -7.16 11.81
C GLU A 196 9.11 -7.69 10.37
N PRO A 197 8.52 -6.96 9.44
CA PRO A 197 7.74 -5.73 9.62
C PRO A 197 6.44 -5.98 10.40
N ALA A 198 6.03 -5.00 11.24
CA ALA A 198 4.83 -5.13 12.06
C ALA A 198 3.56 -5.20 11.18
N PRO A 199 2.55 -5.97 11.61
CA PRO A 199 1.24 -5.95 10.94
C PRO A 199 0.64 -4.55 10.93
N HIS A 200 0.00 -4.18 9.81
CA HIS A 200 -0.65 -2.89 9.67
C HIS A 200 -1.93 -3.01 8.83
N CYS A 201 -2.79 -2.02 8.98
CA CYS A 201 -4.07 -1.93 8.30
C CYS A 201 -4.06 -0.79 7.29
N LEU A 202 -4.67 -0.98 6.15
CA LEU A 202 -4.81 0.02 5.10
C LEU A 202 -6.26 0.09 4.65
N MET A 203 -6.74 1.30 4.44
CA MET A 203 -7.92 1.55 3.63
C MET A 203 -7.51 1.51 2.16
N LEU A 204 -8.20 0.69 1.36
CA LEU A 204 -7.82 0.43 -0.03
C LEU A 204 -8.71 1.13 -1.03
N ASP A 205 -10.02 1.15 -0.79
CA ASP A 205 -10.97 1.63 -1.78
C ASP A 205 -12.32 1.99 -1.13
N PHE A 206 -13.06 2.88 -1.80
CA PHE A 206 -14.46 3.18 -1.51
C PHE A 206 -15.34 2.42 -2.50
N LYS A 207 -16.35 1.72 -1.99
CA LYS A 207 -17.38 1.01 -2.75
C LYS A 207 -18.72 1.71 -2.60
N GLU A 208 -19.77 1.17 -3.18
CA GLU A 208 -21.09 1.79 -3.18
C GLU A 208 -21.70 2.03 -1.78
N SER A 209 -21.41 1.14 -0.83
CA SER A 209 -21.99 1.19 0.53
C SER A 209 -20.99 0.96 1.66
N TYR A 210 -19.70 0.83 1.36
CA TYR A 210 -18.65 0.55 2.35
C TYR A 210 -17.27 0.95 1.86
N ALA A 211 -16.34 1.13 2.79
CA ALA A 211 -14.93 1.19 2.51
C ALA A 211 -14.28 -0.19 2.67
N THR A 212 -13.38 -0.53 1.76
CA THR A 212 -12.60 -1.77 1.79
C THR A 212 -11.28 -1.53 2.50
N TYR A 213 -11.00 -2.34 3.50
CA TYR A 213 -9.75 -2.36 4.25
C TYR A 213 -9.00 -3.65 4.03
N ALA A 214 -7.71 -3.63 4.27
CA ALA A 214 -6.89 -4.83 4.33
C ALA A 214 -5.90 -4.77 5.49
N ALA A 215 -5.89 -5.82 6.30
CA ALA A 215 -4.80 -6.10 7.22
C ALA A 215 -3.67 -6.79 6.46
N ARG A 216 -2.48 -6.20 6.51
CA ARG A 216 -1.24 -6.73 5.91
C ARG A 216 -0.34 -7.26 7.01
N TYR A 217 0.21 -8.44 6.80
CA TYR A 217 1.19 -9.05 7.70
C TYR A 217 2.13 -9.97 6.93
N TRP A 218 3.22 -10.38 7.57
CA TRP A 218 4.24 -11.23 6.96
C TRP A 218 4.21 -12.61 7.61
N LEU A 219 3.82 -13.60 6.80
CA LEU A 219 3.74 -14.99 7.20
C LEU A 219 5.14 -15.62 7.17
N THR A 220 5.52 -16.32 8.25
CA THR A 220 6.82 -16.99 8.38
C THR A 220 6.78 -18.44 7.93
N ASP A 221 5.60 -19.07 7.99
CA ASP A 221 5.36 -20.43 7.49
C ASP A 221 4.18 -20.44 6.49
N LEU A 222 4.51 -20.61 5.21
CA LEU A 222 3.53 -20.59 4.12
C LEU A 222 2.62 -21.83 4.10
N ALA A 223 3.00 -22.93 4.79
CA ALA A 223 2.15 -24.09 4.93
C ALA A 223 0.90 -23.79 5.77
N LEU A 224 1.00 -22.83 6.69
CA LEU A 224 -0.04 -22.48 7.66
C LEU A 224 -0.78 -21.18 7.29
N THR A 225 -0.87 -20.86 5.99
CA THR A 225 -1.55 -19.64 5.52
C THR A 225 -2.99 -19.58 6.00
N ASP A 226 -3.81 -20.58 5.68
CA ASP A 226 -5.25 -20.57 5.98
C ASP A 226 -5.57 -20.52 7.47
N PRO A 227 -4.93 -21.32 8.34
CA PRO A 227 -5.11 -21.22 9.79
C PRO A 227 -4.72 -19.84 10.33
N THR A 228 -3.60 -19.25 9.85
CA THR A 228 -3.13 -17.94 10.29
C THR A 228 -4.07 -16.84 9.83
N ASP A 229 -4.52 -16.87 8.57
CA ASP A 229 -5.53 -15.96 8.03
C ASP A 229 -6.82 -15.99 8.86
N SER A 230 -7.25 -17.20 9.28
CA SER A 230 -8.43 -17.38 10.13
C SER A 230 -8.27 -16.69 11.48
N ILE A 231 -7.10 -16.82 12.13
CA ILE A 231 -6.82 -16.14 13.40
C ILE A 231 -6.83 -14.62 13.21
N VAL A 232 -6.24 -14.12 12.13
CA VAL A 232 -6.23 -12.68 11.82
C VAL A 232 -7.66 -12.16 11.62
N ARG A 233 -8.51 -12.87 10.85
CA ARG A 233 -9.93 -12.50 10.66
C ARG A 233 -10.69 -12.45 11.98
N GLN A 234 -10.47 -13.43 12.86
CA GLN A 234 -11.10 -13.44 14.18
C GLN A 234 -10.64 -12.25 15.03
N ARG A 235 -9.35 -11.92 15.05
CA ARG A 235 -8.84 -10.75 15.78
C ARG A 235 -9.43 -9.45 15.24
N ILE A 236 -9.52 -9.28 13.94
CA ILE A 236 -10.15 -8.11 13.30
C ILE A 236 -11.62 -8.00 13.75
N TYR A 237 -12.38 -9.11 13.65
CA TYR A 237 -13.78 -9.12 14.03
C TYR A 237 -14.00 -8.67 15.47
N PHE A 238 -13.24 -9.25 16.42
CA PHE A 238 -13.40 -8.89 17.82
C PHE A 238 -12.83 -7.52 18.17
N ALA A 239 -11.79 -7.05 17.47
CA ALA A 239 -11.25 -5.71 17.64
C ALA A 239 -12.29 -4.65 17.28
N LEU A 240 -12.88 -4.75 16.11
CA LEU A 240 -13.90 -3.83 15.63
C LEU A 240 -15.15 -3.86 16.52
N ARG A 241 -15.56 -5.06 16.93
CA ARG A 241 -16.71 -5.21 17.83
C ARG A 241 -16.51 -4.58 19.21
N ARG A 242 -15.28 -4.54 19.73
CA ARG A 242 -14.97 -3.88 21.03
C ARG A 242 -15.12 -2.36 21.00
N VAL A 243 -15.03 -1.77 19.81
CA VAL A 243 -15.21 -0.31 19.60
C VAL A 243 -16.53 0.01 18.87
N ASP A 244 -17.49 -0.93 18.91
CA ASP A 244 -18.82 -0.81 18.29
C ASP A 244 -18.82 -0.50 16.79
N ILE A 245 -17.78 -0.97 16.08
CA ILE A 245 -17.68 -0.88 14.62
C ILE A 245 -18.12 -2.22 14.01
N PRO A 246 -19.30 -2.36 13.41
CA PRO A 246 -19.72 -3.57 12.73
C PRO A 246 -19.04 -3.70 11.37
N LEU A 247 -18.77 -4.95 10.96
CA LEU A 247 -18.43 -5.22 9.57
C LEU A 247 -19.61 -4.86 8.67
N SER A 248 -19.32 -4.26 7.52
CA SER A 248 -20.36 -3.90 6.56
C SER A 248 -21.00 -5.15 5.96
N ILE A 249 -22.31 -5.17 5.96
CA ILE A 249 -23.12 -6.11 5.20
C ILE A 249 -23.39 -5.43 3.85
N PRO A 250 -23.19 -6.07 2.69
CA PRO A 250 -23.66 -5.56 1.43
C PRO A 250 -25.18 -5.41 1.51
N ALA A 251 -25.63 -4.23 1.85
CA ALA A 251 -27.04 -3.91 1.97
C ALA A 251 -27.37 -2.86 0.91
N HIS A 252 -28.34 -3.12 0.08
CA HIS A 252 -29.05 -2.08 -0.64
C HIS A 252 -29.95 -1.39 0.38
N SER A 253 -29.53 -0.22 0.91
CA SER A 253 -30.44 0.63 1.65
C SER A 253 -31.44 1.20 0.67
N LEU A 254 -32.62 0.62 0.59
CA LEU A 254 -33.78 1.27 0.02
C LEU A 254 -34.17 2.39 1.00
N PHE A 255 -33.72 3.61 0.77
CA PHE A 255 -34.28 4.77 1.40
C PHE A 255 -35.65 5.03 0.80
N ILE A 256 -36.69 4.37 1.32
CA ILE A 256 -38.07 4.80 1.13
C ILE A 256 -38.20 6.05 2.00
N THR A 257 -37.80 7.17 1.45
CA THR A 257 -38.05 8.45 2.08
C THR A 257 -39.47 8.86 1.67
N GLU A 258 -40.44 8.66 2.52
CA GLU A 258 -41.54 9.60 2.49
C GLU A 258 -40.93 10.97 2.73
N GLU A 259 -40.83 11.77 1.68
CA GLU A 259 -40.31 13.13 1.74
C GLU A 259 -41.33 13.98 2.50
N ASP A 260 -41.30 13.86 3.82
CA ASP A 260 -42.06 14.78 4.69
C ASP A 260 -41.22 16.06 4.81
N GLU A 261 -41.78 17.17 4.30
CA GLU A 261 -41.19 18.50 4.45
C GLU A 261 -40.86 18.83 5.90
N SER A 262 -41.59 18.27 6.85
CA SER A 262 -41.39 18.48 8.29
C SER A 262 -40.05 17.91 8.78
N ARG A 263 -39.62 16.74 8.25
CA ARG A 263 -38.35 16.11 8.57
C ARG A 263 -37.15 16.86 7.99
N ARG A 264 -37.30 17.38 6.75
CA ARG A 264 -36.24 18.22 6.13
C ARG A 264 -36.09 19.53 6.94
N LYS A 265 -37.20 20.15 7.32
CA LYS A 265 -37.19 21.37 8.14
C LYS A 265 -36.55 21.12 9.50
N ARG A 266 -36.84 19.99 10.14
CA ARG A 266 -36.28 19.64 11.45
C ARG A 266 -34.76 19.38 11.34
N LYS A 267 -34.29 18.56 10.39
CA LYS A 267 -32.87 18.30 10.19
C LYS A 267 -32.09 19.58 9.90
N ARG A 268 -32.60 20.41 8.99
CA ARG A 268 -32.00 21.72 8.71
C ARG A 268 -31.99 22.66 9.91
N LYS A 269 -32.99 22.60 10.74
CA LYS A 269 -33.04 23.37 11.98
C LYS A 269 -31.97 22.90 12.98
N GLU A 270 -31.85 21.60 13.20
CA GLU A 270 -30.82 20.99 14.06
C GLU A 270 -29.40 21.33 13.58
N GLU A 271 -29.13 21.24 12.28
CA GLU A 271 -27.83 21.65 11.65
C GLU A 271 -27.53 23.14 11.91
N ILE A 272 -28.51 24.02 11.73
CA ILE A 272 -28.32 25.46 11.95
C ILE A 272 -28.12 25.73 13.45
N GLU A 273 -28.86 25.08 14.34
CA GLU A 273 -28.71 25.22 15.78
C GLU A 273 -27.31 24.79 16.25
N GLY A 274 -26.77 23.68 15.74
CA GLY A 274 -25.38 23.25 16.01
C GLY A 274 -24.34 24.27 15.56
N ARG A 275 -24.52 24.88 14.38
CA ARG A 275 -23.64 25.94 13.89
C ARG A 275 -23.76 27.23 14.74
N VAL A 276 -24.96 27.60 15.18
CA VAL A 276 -25.18 28.74 16.09
C VAL A 276 -24.47 28.50 17.42
N GLU A 277 -24.58 27.28 17.98
CA GLU A 277 -23.89 26.92 19.21
C GLU A 277 -22.37 27.00 19.06
N ALA A 278 -21.82 26.54 17.94
CA ALA A 278 -20.38 26.68 17.63
C ALA A 278 -19.96 28.16 17.59
N LEU A 279 -20.75 29.05 16.99
CA LEU A 279 -20.50 30.51 16.99
C LEU A 279 -20.56 31.11 18.37
N GLN A 280 -21.48 30.66 19.24
CA GLN A 280 -21.64 31.20 20.62
C GLN A 280 -20.42 30.88 21.51
N ARG A 281 -19.70 29.82 21.23
CA ARG A 281 -18.50 29.44 22.00
C ARG A 281 -17.27 30.29 21.63
N VAL A 282 -17.31 31.01 20.50
CA VAL A 282 -16.19 31.81 19.98
C VAL A 282 -16.31 33.26 20.44
N GLU A 283 -15.39 33.73 21.27
CA GLU A 283 -15.34 35.09 21.82
C GLU A 283 -15.49 36.18 20.74
N LEU A 284 -14.94 35.94 19.53
CA LEU A 284 -14.99 36.86 18.41
C LEU A 284 -16.40 37.27 17.99
N PHE A 285 -17.40 36.43 18.26
CA PHE A 285 -18.80 36.64 17.87
C PHE A 285 -19.73 37.02 19.04
N ASN A 286 -19.16 37.37 20.19
CA ASN A 286 -19.95 37.73 21.38
C ASN A 286 -20.76 39.01 21.17
N SER A 287 -20.30 39.98 20.40
CA SER A 287 -21.00 41.22 20.09
C SER A 287 -22.13 41.06 19.05
N LEU A 288 -22.30 39.88 18.47
CA LEU A 288 -23.36 39.60 17.51
C LEU A 288 -24.69 39.30 18.23
N THR A 289 -25.78 39.75 17.63
CA THR A 289 -27.12 39.33 18.03
C THR A 289 -27.41 37.89 17.63
N ASP A 290 -28.47 37.27 18.18
CA ASP A 290 -28.87 35.92 17.85
C ASP A 290 -29.32 35.80 16.36
N GLU A 291 -29.90 36.87 15.79
CA GLU A 291 -30.25 36.92 14.39
C GLU A 291 -29.01 36.93 13.49
N GLU A 292 -28.00 37.74 13.83
CA GLU A 292 -26.75 37.84 13.10
C GLU A 292 -25.95 36.53 13.18
N ARG A 293 -25.90 35.87 14.35
CA ARG A 293 -25.31 34.52 14.48
C ARG A 293 -26.03 33.50 13.63
N ARG A 294 -27.36 33.56 13.57
CA ARG A 294 -28.13 32.65 12.70
C ARG A 294 -27.89 32.92 11.23
N GLU A 295 -27.73 34.20 10.83
CA GLU A 295 -27.34 34.55 9.45
C GLU A 295 -25.95 33.98 9.07
N LEU A 296 -24.96 34.09 9.96
CA LEU A 296 -23.64 33.49 9.76
C LEU A 296 -23.75 31.96 9.71
N ALA A 297 -24.48 31.33 10.60
CA ALA A 297 -24.67 29.88 10.66
C ALA A 297 -25.20 29.30 9.36
N LEU A 298 -26.07 30.03 8.66
CA LEU A 298 -26.60 29.63 7.36
C LEU A 298 -25.53 29.61 6.25
N ARG A 299 -24.46 30.38 6.41
CA ARG A 299 -23.36 30.53 5.43
C ARG A 299 -22.11 29.76 5.83
N MET A 300 -22.11 29.04 6.95
CA MET A 300 -21.03 28.17 7.38
C MET A 300 -21.04 26.86 6.60
N ASN A 301 -19.87 26.36 6.25
CA ASN A 301 -19.69 25.07 5.58
C ASN A 301 -18.90 24.13 6.49
N GLU A 302 -19.24 22.84 6.46
CA GLU A 302 -18.44 21.81 7.11
C GLU A 302 -17.11 21.64 6.38
N ALA A 303 -16.03 21.45 7.14
CA ALA A 303 -14.68 21.29 6.61
C ALA A 303 -13.89 20.32 7.50
N PRO A 304 -14.16 19.01 7.42
CA PRO A 304 -13.44 18.01 8.20
C PRO A 304 -12.02 17.81 7.64
N PHE A 305 -11.09 17.45 8.54
CA PHE A 305 -9.71 17.13 8.22
C PHE A 305 -9.28 15.83 8.88
N VAL A 306 -8.49 15.03 8.15
CA VAL A 306 -7.92 13.80 8.68
C VAL A 306 -6.61 14.09 9.44
N ARG A 307 -6.29 13.26 10.42
CA ARG A 307 -5.02 13.32 11.15
C ARG A 307 -3.81 13.45 10.22
N GLY A 308 -2.95 14.42 10.51
CA GLY A 308 -1.74 14.71 9.73
C GLY A 308 -1.96 15.67 8.57
N GLU A 309 -3.20 16.05 8.25
CA GLU A 309 -3.52 16.98 7.18
C GLU A 309 -3.24 18.43 7.61
N ALA A 310 -2.66 19.21 6.69
CA ALA A 310 -2.43 20.63 6.91
C ALA A 310 -3.73 21.40 6.61
N MET A 311 -4.42 21.84 7.68
CA MET A 311 -5.66 22.62 7.61
C MET A 311 -5.41 24.02 7.02
N THR A 312 -4.24 24.61 7.26
CA THR A 312 -3.77 25.84 6.63
C THR A 312 -2.25 25.88 6.62
N ARG A 313 -1.66 26.60 5.67
CA ARG A 313 -0.20 26.76 5.53
C ARG A 313 0.20 28.21 5.70
N GLN A 314 1.28 28.47 6.44
CA GLN A 314 1.86 29.82 6.59
C GLN A 314 2.16 30.43 5.22
N GLY A 315 1.83 31.70 5.04
CA GLY A 315 1.99 32.46 3.78
C GLY A 315 0.88 32.23 2.74
N ALA A 316 -0.03 31.28 2.94
CA ALA A 316 -1.15 31.07 2.03
C ALA A 316 -2.15 32.22 2.08
N GLN A 317 -2.67 32.65 0.92
CA GLN A 317 -3.75 33.61 0.81
C GLN A 317 -5.09 32.91 1.04
N ALA A 318 -5.85 33.36 2.04
CA ALA A 318 -7.14 32.77 2.35
C ALA A 318 -8.01 33.76 3.15
N HIS A 319 -9.28 33.88 2.75
CA HIS A 319 -10.21 34.85 3.33
C HIS A 319 -11.37 34.13 4.08
N TYR A 320 -10.99 33.18 4.92
CA TYR A 320 -11.92 32.42 5.75
C TYR A 320 -11.28 32.04 7.09
N LEU A 321 -12.09 31.76 8.09
CA LEU A 321 -11.66 31.18 9.35
C LEU A 321 -12.25 29.79 9.55
N TYR A 322 -11.66 29.02 10.44
CA TYR A 322 -12.18 27.75 10.91
C TYR A 322 -12.56 27.80 12.37
N ILE A 323 -13.68 27.18 12.73
CA ILE A 323 -14.13 26.95 14.11
C ILE A 323 -14.12 25.45 14.33
N MET A 324 -13.24 24.96 15.20
CA MET A 324 -13.14 23.55 15.53
C MET A 324 -14.30 23.16 16.45
N THR A 325 -14.97 22.06 16.14
CA THR A 325 -16.00 21.48 16.97
C THR A 325 -15.51 20.28 17.77
N SER A 326 -14.57 19.52 17.18
CA SER A 326 -13.91 18.40 17.85
C SER A 326 -12.49 18.19 17.28
N GLY A 327 -11.68 17.40 17.98
CA GLY A 327 -10.31 17.08 17.62
C GLY A 327 -9.28 18.10 18.10
N ASP A 328 -8.01 17.78 17.82
CA ASP A 328 -6.83 18.55 18.21
C ASP A 328 -6.01 18.95 16.99
N ALA A 329 -5.43 20.15 17.00
CA ALA A 329 -4.55 20.65 15.96
C ALA A 329 -3.33 21.36 16.54
N GLU A 330 -2.19 21.22 15.85
CA GLU A 330 -0.94 21.86 16.24
C GLU A 330 -0.67 23.08 15.35
N VAL A 331 -0.34 24.20 15.98
CA VAL A 331 0.03 25.43 15.30
C VAL A 331 1.54 25.58 15.28
N ARG A 332 2.10 25.69 14.10
CA ARG A 332 3.55 25.91 13.89
C ARG A 332 3.84 27.16 13.08
N VAL A 333 4.91 27.83 13.44
CA VAL A 333 5.41 29.01 12.72
C VAL A 333 6.82 28.71 12.23
N ALA A 334 7.05 28.90 10.93
CA ALA A 334 8.39 28.83 10.38
C ALA A 334 9.20 30.06 10.82
N VAL A 335 10.45 29.83 11.25
CA VAL A 335 11.37 30.91 11.59
C VAL A 335 12.07 31.36 10.31
N ASP A 336 12.04 32.68 10.05
CA ASP A 336 12.61 33.27 8.83
C ASP A 336 14.06 32.80 8.59
N GLY A 337 14.29 32.22 7.41
CA GLY A 337 15.60 31.77 6.94
C GLY A 337 16.05 30.41 7.38
N SER A 338 15.21 29.64 8.10
CA SER A 338 15.50 28.25 8.48
C SER A 338 14.38 27.31 8.07
N ASN A 339 14.73 26.03 7.79
CA ASN A 339 13.76 24.95 7.59
C ASN A 339 13.13 24.47 8.91
N LEU A 340 13.36 25.15 10.00
CA LEU A 340 12.86 24.81 11.33
C LEU A 340 11.52 25.52 11.55
N SER A 341 10.52 24.76 11.99
CA SER A 341 9.24 25.28 12.43
C SER A 341 9.07 25.04 13.92
N GLU A 342 8.69 26.08 14.64
CA GLU A 342 8.46 26.03 16.08
C GLU A 342 6.98 25.82 16.38
N LYS A 343 6.65 24.93 17.31
CA LYS A 343 5.31 24.77 17.83
C LYS A 343 4.97 25.94 18.74
N VAL A 344 3.91 26.67 18.42
CA VAL A 344 3.47 27.86 19.19
C VAL A 344 2.21 27.61 20.01
N ALA A 345 1.33 26.69 19.58
CA ALA A 345 0.10 26.39 20.28
C ALA A 345 -0.45 25.01 19.89
N THR A 346 -1.37 24.49 20.72
CA THR A 346 -2.28 23.40 20.39
C THR A 346 -3.71 23.96 20.45
N LEU A 347 -4.51 23.63 19.45
CA LEU A 347 -5.92 23.99 19.38
C LEU A 347 -6.78 22.76 19.66
N HIS A 348 -7.91 22.97 20.31
CA HIS A 348 -8.86 21.93 20.70
C HIS A 348 -10.26 22.23 20.17
N GLY A 349 -11.19 21.30 20.31
CA GLY A 349 -12.59 21.56 20.02
C GLY A 349 -13.11 22.78 20.82
N GLY A 350 -13.72 23.74 20.12
CA GLY A 350 -14.13 25.05 20.65
C GLY A 350 -13.20 26.19 20.27
N ASP A 351 -11.98 25.91 19.82
CA ASP A 351 -11.04 26.92 19.35
C ASP A 351 -11.31 27.32 17.89
N PHE A 352 -10.75 28.44 17.49
CA PHE A 352 -10.84 28.95 16.13
C PHE A 352 -9.48 29.49 15.66
N PHE A 353 -9.26 29.50 14.34
CA PHE A 353 -8.04 30.02 13.72
C PHE A 353 -8.28 30.57 12.32
N GLY A 354 -7.35 31.40 11.85
CA GLY A 354 -7.42 32.02 10.53
C GLY A 354 -8.20 33.33 10.53
N GLU A 355 -8.54 33.85 11.69
CA GLU A 355 -9.26 35.08 11.94
C GLU A 355 -8.53 36.32 11.41
N MET A 356 -7.19 36.35 11.54
CA MET A 356 -6.39 37.47 11.03
C MET A 356 -6.54 37.60 9.52
N SER A 357 -6.40 36.53 8.78
CA SER A 357 -6.56 36.54 7.32
C SER A 357 -7.99 36.86 6.88
N LEU A 358 -9.00 36.38 7.62
CA LEU A 358 -10.39 36.71 7.37
C LEU A 358 -10.64 38.21 7.55
N MET A 359 -10.07 38.84 8.58
CA MET A 359 -10.38 40.21 8.99
C MET A 359 -9.51 41.26 8.33
N THR A 360 -8.26 40.92 8.00
CA THR A 360 -7.30 41.91 7.45
C THR A 360 -6.90 41.65 5.99
N GLY A 361 -7.21 40.46 5.46
CA GLY A 361 -6.77 40.02 4.13
C GLY A 361 -5.28 39.63 4.07
N GLU A 362 -4.58 39.59 5.19
CA GLU A 362 -3.17 39.18 5.25
C GLU A 362 -3.01 37.65 5.00
N PRO A 363 -1.85 37.24 4.51
CA PRO A 363 -1.52 35.80 4.42
C PRO A 363 -1.57 35.13 5.78
N ARG A 364 -1.77 33.81 5.77
CA ARG A 364 -1.75 32.99 6.99
C ARG A 364 -0.44 33.17 7.76
N THR A 365 -0.55 33.40 9.05
CA THR A 365 0.60 33.65 9.93
C THR A 365 1.27 32.38 10.44
N ALA A 366 0.58 31.23 10.35
CA ALA A 366 1.04 29.95 10.84
C ALA A 366 0.55 28.80 9.97
N THR A 367 1.20 27.65 10.08
CA THR A 367 0.71 26.36 9.58
C THR A 367 -0.03 25.66 10.72
N VAL A 368 -1.24 25.20 10.46
CA VAL A 368 -2.05 24.40 11.40
C VAL A 368 -2.22 23.02 10.83
N THR A 369 -1.85 21.99 11.62
CA THR A 369 -1.90 20.58 11.22
C THR A 369 -2.78 19.80 12.20
N ALA A 370 -3.70 19.01 11.70
CA ALA A 370 -4.56 18.14 12.48
C ALA A 370 -3.73 17.04 13.18
N GLN A 371 -3.85 16.92 14.51
CA GLN A 371 -3.17 15.87 15.30
C GLN A 371 -4.07 14.65 15.49
N THR A 372 -5.36 14.84 15.46
CA THR A 372 -6.41 13.82 15.40
C THR A 372 -7.27 14.09 14.18
N ASP A 373 -8.31 13.32 13.93
CA ASP A 373 -9.37 13.74 13.01
C ASP A 373 -10.07 14.97 13.60
N VAL A 374 -10.31 16.00 12.79
CA VAL A 374 -10.83 17.29 13.21
C VAL A 374 -12.12 17.59 12.47
N GLU A 375 -13.18 17.84 13.22
CA GLU A 375 -14.40 18.42 12.68
C GLU A 375 -14.38 19.92 12.89
N CYS A 376 -14.65 20.68 11.83
CA CYS A 376 -14.73 22.14 11.94
C CYS A 376 -15.71 22.75 10.95
N TYR A 377 -16.12 23.96 11.24
CA TYR A 377 -16.87 24.81 10.33
C TYR A 377 -15.95 25.87 9.72
N ARG A 378 -16.13 26.14 8.44
CA ARG A 378 -15.48 27.22 7.72
C ARG A 378 -16.46 28.39 7.53
N LEU A 379 -16.00 29.60 7.82
CA LEU A 379 -16.70 30.86 7.61
C LEU A 379 -15.91 31.75 6.65
N ASP A 380 -16.52 32.10 5.53
CA ASP A 380 -15.89 32.90 4.47
C ASP A 380 -16.13 34.41 4.70
N LYS A 381 -15.27 35.26 4.10
CA LYS A 381 -15.34 36.72 4.19
C LYS A 381 -16.71 37.29 3.83
N ASP A 382 -17.30 36.80 2.74
CA ASP A 382 -18.55 37.36 2.22
C ASP A 382 -19.73 37.21 3.21
N ALA A 383 -19.71 36.14 4.00
CA ALA A 383 -20.70 35.94 5.04
C ALA A 383 -20.63 37.02 6.12
N PHE A 384 -19.45 37.49 6.43
CA PHE A 384 -19.23 38.47 7.50
C PHE A 384 -19.29 39.93 7.00
N HIS A 385 -19.04 40.14 5.71
CA HIS A 385 -19.05 41.45 5.09
C HIS A 385 -20.39 42.20 5.26
N ASP A 386 -21.52 41.52 5.05
CA ASP A 386 -22.85 42.12 5.14
C ASP A 386 -23.18 42.58 6.55
N ILE A 387 -22.71 41.86 7.59
CA ILE A 387 -22.92 42.22 8.99
C ILE A 387 -22.10 43.44 9.36
N LEU A 388 -20.80 43.46 8.99
CA LEU A 388 -19.93 44.61 9.27
C LEU A 388 -20.36 45.90 8.55
N ARG A 389 -20.98 45.78 7.36
CA ARG A 389 -21.54 46.95 6.67
C ARG A 389 -22.75 47.54 7.39
N ARG A 390 -23.58 46.70 7.98
CA ARG A 390 -24.77 47.13 8.76
C ARG A 390 -24.40 47.67 10.15
N ARG A 391 -23.35 47.10 10.73
CA ARG A 391 -22.91 47.41 12.10
C ARG A 391 -21.35 47.55 12.13
N PRO A 392 -20.82 48.72 11.67
CA PRO A 392 -19.37 48.97 11.64
C PRO A 392 -18.71 48.96 13.03
N GLU A 393 -19.47 49.18 14.13
CA GLU A 393 -19.00 49.12 15.51
C GLU A 393 -18.47 47.74 15.88
N ILE A 394 -18.98 46.64 15.31
CA ILE A 394 -18.48 45.29 15.52
C ILE A 394 -17.01 45.19 15.15
N ALA A 395 -16.55 45.93 14.13
CA ALA A 395 -15.16 45.95 13.76
C ALA A 395 -14.23 46.46 14.88
N GLU A 396 -14.72 47.33 15.74
CA GLU A 396 -13.99 47.84 16.92
C GLU A 396 -13.82 46.75 17.98
N ASP A 397 -14.90 46.02 18.29
CA ASP A 397 -14.89 44.92 19.26
C ASP A 397 -13.94 43.79 18.77
N ILE A 398 -14.07 43.45 17.52
CA ILE A 398 -13.18 42.41 16.87
C ILE A 398 -11.74 42.85 16.91
N SER A 399 -11.44 44.12 16.56
CA SER A 399 -10.06 44.64 16.55
C SER A 399 -9.45 44.57 17.96
N HIS A 400 -10.23 44.81 18.99
CA HIS A 400 -9.81 44.70 20.39
C HIS A 400 -9.45 43.25 20.77
N ILE A 401 -10.31 42.26 20.40
CA ILE A 401 -10.10 40.83 20.69
C ILE A 401 -8.84 40.36 19.96
N LEU A 402 -8.71 40.67 18.67
CA LEU A 402 -7.58 40.25 17.87
C LEU A 402 -6.25 40.91 18.32
N ALA A 403 -6.28 42.18 18.70
CA ALA A 403 -5.12 42.84 19.26
C ALA A 403 -4.65 42.20 20.56
N ARG A 404 -5.58 41.87 21.46
CA ARG A 404 -5.27 41.16 22.71
C ARG A 404 -4.62 39.81 22.42
N ARG A 405 -5.22 39.00 21.58
CA ARG A 405 -4.67 37.69 21.18
C ARG A 405 -3.27 37.78 20.57
N ARG A 406 -3.06 38.73 19.69
CA ARG A 406 -1.76 38.98 19.06
C ARG A 406 -0.69 39.36 20.08
N VAL A 407 -0.99 40.34 20.94
CA VAL A 407 -0.05 40.79 21.97
C VAL A 407 0.24 39.72 23.02
N GLU A 408 -0.72 38.87 23.39
CA GLU A 408 -0.51 37.73 24.27
C GLU A 408 0.48 36.73 23.66
N LEU A 409 0.34 36.38 22.38
CA LEU A 409 1.27 35.52 21.66
C LEU A 409 2.69 36.11 21.55
N GLU A 410 2.79 37.41 21.24
CA GLU A 410 4.05 38.14 21.19
C GLU A 410 4.71 38.21 22.58
N ALA A 411 3.91 38.40 23.65
CA ALA A 411 4.40 38.47 25.00
C ALA A 411 5.02 37.12 25.50
N ILE A 412 4.43 36.01 25.08
CA ILE A 412 4.99 34.68 25.37
C ILE A 412 6.36 34.51 24.66
N ARG A 413 6.48 34.98 23.42
CA ARG A 413 7.72 34.88 22.62
C ARG A 413 8.82 35.81 23.09
N GLU A 414 8.49 37.03 23.51
CA GLU A 414 9.45 38.09 23.80
C GLU A 414 9.64 38.39 25.30
N GLY A 415 8.86 37.71 26.18
CA GLY A 415 8.95 37.92 27.64
C GLY A 415 8.56 39.36 28.06
N LEU A 416 7.54 39.94 27.43
CA LEU A 416 7.13 41.34 27.66
C LEU A 416 6.53 41.51 29.08
N ASN A 417 6.87 42.64 29.72
CA ASN A 417 6.25 43.08 30.96
C ASN A 417 4.85 43.68 30.71
N GLU A 418 4.05 43.87 31.79
CA GLU A 418 2.66 44.33 31.68
C GLU A 418 2.50 45.75 31.10
N GLU A 419 3.45 46.62 31.31
CA GLU A 419 3.44 47.99 30.76
C GLU A 419 3.68 48.00 29.23
N ALA A 420 4.64 47.19 28.77
CA ALA A 420 4.91 47.02 27.36
C ALA A 420 3.73 46.34 26.64
N LYS A 421 3.04 45.38 27.27
CA LYS A 421 1.81 44.77 26.74
C LYS A 421 0.69 45.80 26.53
N ARG A 422 0.44 46.66 27.51
CA ARG A 422 -0.60 47.70 27.42
C ARG A 422 -0.33 48.71 26.31
N LEU A 423 0.92 49.12 26.15
CA LEU A 423 1.32 50.08 25.09
C LEU A 423 1.17 49.43 23.70
N ARG A 424 1.67 48.19 23.52
CA ARG A 424 1.51 47.44 22.24
C ARG A 424 0.04 47.14 21.93
N LEU A 425 -0.80 46.84 22.91
CA LEU A 425 -2.21 46.58 22.72
C LEU A 425 -2.93 47.78 22.05
N ARG A 426 -2.72 49.01 22.54
CA ARG A 426 -3.32 50.21 21.94
C ARG A 426 -2.89 50.46 20.51
N HIS A 427 -1.60 50.29 20.20
CA HIS A 427 -1.10 50.44 18.84
C HIS A 427 -1.61 49.34 17.91
N ALA A 428 -1.60 48.11 18.36
CA ALA A 428 -2.09 46.95 17.58
C ALA A 428 -3.59 47.10 17.29
N GLN A 429 -4.41 47.53 18.25
CA GLN A 429 -5.85 47.74 18.07
C GLN A 429 -6.11 48.80 16.98
N GLY A 430 -5.45 49.95 17.02
CA GLY A 430 -5.64 51.02 16.03
C GLY A 430 -5.22 50.61 14.62
N ASP A 431 -4.13 49.87 14.50
CA ASP A 431 -3.66 49.34 13.22
C ASP A 431 -4.61 48.28 12.67
N LEU A 432 -5.03 47.31 13.49
CA LEU A 432 -5.98 46.25 13.11
C LEU A 432 -7.34 46.83 12.71
N LEU A 433 -7.88 47.79 13.47
CA LEU A 433 -9.14 48.42 13.13
C LEU A 433 -9.08 49.13 11.76
N ARG A 434 -8.00 49.80 11.46
CA ARG A 434 -7.78 50.44 10.15
C ARG A 434 -7.73 49.41 9.04
N ARG A 435 -7.01 48.29 9.22
CA ARG A 435 -6.90 47.20 8.24
C ARG A 435 -8.25 46.51 8.01
N ILE A 436 -9.01 46.24 9.07
CA ILE A 436 -10.35 45.65 8.98
C ILE A 436 -11.27 46.60 8.18
N ARG A 437 -11.31 47.87 8.53
CA ARG A 437 -12.13 48.85 7.80
C ARG A 437 -11.78 48.94 6.32
N ASN A 438 -10.50 49.00 5.99
CA ASN A 438 -10.04 49.01 4.59
C ASN A 438 -10.40 47.72 3.86
N PHE A 439 -10.17 46.56 4.47
CA PHE A 439 -10.40 45.26 3.83
C PHE A 439 -11.88 44.97 3.56
N PHE A 440 -12.76 45.47 4.45
CA PHE A 440 -14.21 45.36 4.28
C PHE A 440 -14.84 46.59 3.63
N THR A 441 -14.03 47.55 3.21
CA THR A 441 -14.51 48.81 2.57
C THR A 441 -15.53 49.55 3.43
N LEU A 442 -15.28 49.60 4.76
CA LEU A 442 -16.13 50.27 5.73
C LEU A 442 -15.72 51.76 5.87
N GLU A 443 -15.73 52.53 4.76
CA GLU A 443 -15.48 53.96 4.84
C GLU A 443 -16.57 54.65 5.61
N LYS A 444 -16.19 55.67 6.47
CA LYS A 444 -17.12 56.58 7.08
C LYS A 444 -17.87 57.29 5.97
N ASP A 445 -19.16 57.05 5.88
CA ASP A 445 -20.06 58.00 5.22
C ASP A 445 -20.05 59.31 6.04
N ASN A 446 -19.10 60.19 5.71
CA ASN A 446 -19.09 61.52 6.19
C ASN A 446 -20.27 62.24 5.50
N GLY A 447 -21.43 62.07 6.07
CA GLY A 447 -22.61 62.84 5.71
C GLY A 447 -22.25 64.32 5.61
N ALA A 448 -21.99 64.74 4.40
CA ALA A 448 -21.95 66.13 4.01
C ALA A 448 -23.38 66.72 4.16
N ARG A 449 -23.69 67.21 5.35
CA ARG A 449 -24.71 68.24 5.50
C ARG A 449 -24.19 69.45 4.68
N ARG A 450 -24.53 69.54 3.43
CA ARG A 450 -24.57 70.82 2.74
C ARG A 450 -25.89 71.48 3.09
N SER A 451 -25.80 72.40 4.05
CA SER A 451 -26.71 73.53 4.12
C SER A 451 -26.59 74.27 2.78
N GLY A 452 -27.67 74.30 2.04
CA GLY A 452 -27.82 75.19 0.88
C GLY A 452 -29.03 76.03 1.10
N ASP A 453 -28.79 77.29 1.06
CA ASP A 453 -29.80 78.29 0.87
C ASP A 453 -30.71 78.05 -0.33
#